data_33f1c3ff8a6ae03561f60865d3f6f07c
#
_entry.id   33f1c3ff8a6ae03561f60865d3f6f07c
#
_cell.length_a   1.000
_cell.length_b   1.000
_cell.length_c   1.000
_cell.angle_alpha   90.00
_cell.angle_beta   90.00
_cell.angle_gamma   90.00
#
_symmetry.space_group_name_H-M   'P 1'
#
loop_
_entity.id
_entity.type
_entity.pdbx_description
1 polymer ?
#
loop_
_entity_poly.entity_id
_entity_poly.type
_entity_poly.pdbx_seq_one_letter_code
_entity_poly.pdbx_strand_id
1 'polypeptide(L)'
;MEQLRVKTYCHIKNHSVYINGELAFEYPEANGLHDFLKKTFKHFKPAYAKFYKMDDISKLGFLASEAILKDTTYQDFKPEEVGIILSNSQSTLVTDTEFQTSIEDDSRFFPSPSVFVYTLPNIMMGEISIRHGFRGENAFYIFENFNANFVADYINQLFLSQKLKACIGGWVDQSPESYEAFIYWADDRNDTTPAIDHSGNEIDRLYNLIG
;
A
#
# COMPACT_ATOMS: atom_id res chain seq x y z
N MET A 1 26.86 1.17 11.92
CA MET A 1 26.08 1.96 10.95
C MET A 1 24.63 1.62 11.19
N GLU A 2 23.79 2.63 11.27
CA GLU A 2 22.35 2.44 11.30
C GLU A 2 21.94 1.70 10.01
N GLN A 3 21.09 0.71 10.12
CA GLN A 3 20.64 -0.12 9.01
C GLN A 3 19.13 -0.20 9.04
N LEU A 4 18.50 -0.06 7.88
CA LEU A 4 17.07 -0.25 7.77
C LEU A 4 16.68 -1.71 8.08
N ARG A 5 15.59 -1.86 8.82
CA ARG A 5 15.00 -3.15 9.18
C ARG A 5 13.51 -3.16 8.88
N VAL A 6 13.02 -4.23 8.28
CA VAL A 6 11.57 -4.45 8.17
C VAL A 6 11.05 -4.83 9.54
N LYS A 7 10.10 -4.04 10.05
CA LYS A 7 9.51 -4.19 11.39
C LYS A 7 8.19 -4.93 11.37
N THR A 8 7.42 -4.68 10.36
CA THR A 8 6.10 -5.30 10.17
C THR A 8 5.73 -5.31 8.70
N TYR A 9 4.88 -6.25 8.31
CA TYR A 9 4.36 -6.36 6.95
C TYR A 9 2.93 -6.89 6.95
N CYS A 10 2.20 -6.56 5.90
CA CYS A 10 0.82 -6.98 5.69
C CYS A 10 0.66 -7.57 4.29
N HIS A 11 -0.06 -8.70 4.22
CA HIS A 11 -0.61 -9.22 2.97
C HIS A 11 -2.12 -9.12 2.99
N ILE A 12 -2.68 -8.72 1.85
CA ILE A 12 -4.12 -8.79 1.59
C ILE A 12 -4.33 -9.49 0.27
N LYS A 13 -4.94 -10.68 0.30
CA LYS A 13 -5.34 -11.43 -0.89
C LYS A 13 -6.40 -12.47 -0.54
N ASN A 14 -7.15 -12.95 -1.53
CA ASN A 14 -8.13 -14.03 -1.36
C ASN A 14 -9.09 -13.79 -0.17
N HIS A 15 -9.60 -12.56 -0.04
CA HIS A 15 -10.49 -12.12 1.06
C HIS A 15 -9.90 -12.33 2.47
N SER A 16 -8.58 -12.27 2.61
CA SER A 16 -7.87 -12.45 3.87
C SER A 16 -6.81 -11.38 4.07
N VAL A 17 -6.59 -10.99 5.32
CA VAL A 17 -5.56 -10.05 5.76
C VAL A 17 -4.60 -10.78 6.69
N TYR A 18 -3.34 -10.78 6.38
CA TYR A 18 -2.28 -11.35 7.21
C TYR A 18 -1.35 -10.23 7.68
N ILE A 19 -1.00 -10.23 8.96
CA ILE A 19 -0.02 -9.30 9.54
C ILE A 19 1.13 -10.15 10.10
N ASN A 20 2.35 -9.87 9.65
CA ASN A 20 3.54 -10.62 10.03
C ASN A 20 3.40 -12.15 9.82
N GLY A 21 2.67 -12.57 8.77
CA GLY A 21 2.41 -13.96 8.43
C GLY A 21 1.24 -14.60 9.18
N GLU A 22 0.65 -13.93 10.15
CA GLU A 22 -0.51 -14.42 10.91
C GLU A 22 -1.82 -13.88 10.34
N LEU A 23 -2.85 -14.74 10.27
CA LEU A 23 -4.19 -14.35 9.84
C LEU A 23 -4.81 -13.37 10.84
N ALA A 24 -5.01 -12.13 10.43
CA ALA A 24 -5.59 -11.07 11.26
C ALA A 24 -7.09 -10.87 11.00
N PHE A 25 -7.54 -11.10 9.77
CA PHE A 25 -8.95 -11.01 9.37
C PHE A 25 -9.21 -11.81 8.11
N GLU A 26 -10.38 -12.42 8.02
CA GLU A 26 -10.89 -13.05 6.80
C GLU A 26 -12.38 -12.81 6.62
N TYR A 27 -12.84 -12.77 5.37
CA TYR A 27 -14.25 -12.69 5.02
C TYR A 27 -14.50 -13.46 3.72
N PRO A 28 -14.53 -14.81 3.76
CA PRO A 28 -14.65 -15.68 2.57
C PRO A 28 -15.92 -15.44 1.76
N GLU A 29 -17.03 -15.03 2.43
CA GLU A 29 -18.33 -14.79 1.81
C GLU A 29 -18.41 -13.42 1.10
N ALA A 30 -17.31 -12.67 0.99
CA ALA A 30 -17.31 -11.38 0.35
C ALA A 30 -17.79 -11.46 -1.10
N ASN A 31 -18.71 -10.59 -1.46
CA ASN A 31 -19.13 -10.42 -2.84
C ASN A 31 -18.15 -9.48 -3.59
N GLY A 32 -16.96 -10.01 -3.87
CA GLY A 32 -15.88 -9.31 -4.55
C GLY A 32 -15.07 -8.36 -3.65
N LEU A 33 -14.07 -7.71 -4.27
CA LEU A 33 -13.10 -6.86 -3.59
C LEU A 33 -13.76 -5.72 -2.81
N HIS A 34 -14.69 -5.01 -3.43
CA HIS A 34 -15.34 -3.83 -2.81
C HIS A 34 -16.04 -4.15 -1.49
N ASP A 35 -16.78 -5.28 -1.42
CA ASP A 35 -17.45 -5.72 -0.19
C ASP A 35 -16.43 -6.15 0.86
N PHE A 36 -15.39 -6.91 0.46
CA PHE A 36 -14.30 -7.30 1.34
C PHE A 36 -13.61 -6.08 1.98
N LEU A 37 -13.25 -5.07 1.18
CA LEU A 37 -12.59 -3.86 1.68
C LEU A 37 -13.45 -3.08 2.68
N LYS A 38 -14.77 -2.99 2.44
CA LYS A 38 -15.70 -2.37 3.40
C LYS A 38 -15.79 -3.14 4.72
N LYS A 39 -15.76 -4.47 4.68
CA LYS A 39 -15.77 -5.32 5.88
C LYS A 39 -14.46 -5.21 6.64
N THR A 40 -13.33 -5.22 5.93
CA THR A 40 -12.00 -5.02 6.50
C THR A 40 -11.90 -3.65 7.19
N PHE A 41 -12.39 -2.59 6.55
CA PHE A 41 -12.44 -1.25 7.17
C PHE A 41 -13.27 -1.22 8.46
N LYS A 42 -14.43 -1.89 8.47
CA LYS A 42 -15.26 -2.00 9.67
C LYS A 42 -14.60 -2.82 10.77
N HIS A 43 -13.82 -3.84 10.43
CA HIS A 43 -13.08 -4.67 11.38
C HIS A 43 -11.95 -3.90 12.06
N PHE A 44 -11.08 -3.26 11.29
CA PHE A 44 -9.94 -2.48 11.82
C PHE A 44 -10.35 -1.12 12.39
N LYS A 45 -11.52 -0.60 11.99
CA LYS A 45 -12.10 0.67 12.46
C LYS A 45 -11.18 1.89 12.36
N PRO A 46 -10.46 2.11 11.26
CA PRO A 46 -9.71 3.34 11.11
C PRO A 46 -10.69 4.53 11.04
N ALA A 47 -10.39 5.61 11.76
CA ALA A 47 -11.24 6.80 11.79
C ALA A 47 -10.93 7.70 10.57
N TYR A 48 -11.37 7.28 9.36
CA TYR A 48 -11.10 8.02 8.12
C TYR A 48 -12.29 7.98 7.15
N ALA A 49 -13.18 8.97 7.24
CA ALA A 49 -14.41 9.01 6.45
C ALA A 49 -14.17 9.09 4.92
N LYS A 50 -13.03 9.64 4.49
CA LYS A 50 -12.66 9.73 3.07
C LYS A 50 -12.48 8.36 2.41
N PHE A 51 -12.22 7.29 3.18
CA PHE A 51 -12.12 5.92 2.71
C PHE A 51 -13.24 5.52 1.73
N TYR A 52 -14.48 5.91 2.04
CA TYR A 52 -15.64 5.57 1.21
C TYR A 52 -15.67 6.26 -0.16
N LYS A 53 -14.82 7.26 -0.39
CA LYS A 53 -14.70 7.98 -1.66
C LYS A 53 -13.54 7.49 -2.53
N MET A 54 -12.64 6.67 -1.98
CA MET A 54 -11.52 6.10 -2.72
C MET A 54 -12.00 5.04 -3.71
N ASP A 55 -11.22 4.81 -4.77
CA ASP A 55 -11.33 3.62 -5.59
C ASP A 55 -10.83 2.36 -4.83
N ASP A 56 -11.02 1.19 -5.40
CA ASP A 56 -10.75 -0.04 -4.65
C ASP A 56 -9.26 -0.33 -4.48
N ILE A 57 -8.40 0.03 -5.46
CA ILE A 57 -6.95 -0.13 -5.29
C ILE A 57 -6.40 0.82 -4.21
N SER A 58 -6.89 2.06 -4.15
CA SER A 58 -6.51 3.00 -3.08
C SER A 58 -6.99 2.54 -1.71
N LYS A 59 -8.21 1.98 -1.61
CA LYS A 59 -8.70 1.35 -0.37
C LYS A 59 -7.83 0.17 0.05
N LEU A 60 -7.40 -0.65 -0.91
CA LEU A 60 -6.56 -1.82 -0.67
C LEU A 60 -5.22 -1.41 -0.05
N GLY A 61 -4.48 -0.50 -0.68
CA GLY A 61 -3.22 0.02 -0.15
C GLY A 61 -3.37 0.78 1.17
N PHE A 62 -4.44 1.57 1.30
CA PHE A 62 -4.77 2.26 2.55
C PHE A 62 -4.99 1.28 3.71
N LEU A 63 -5.79 0.23 3.53
CA LEU A 63 -6.04 -0.75 4.59
C LEU A 63 -4.80 -1.55 4.97
N ALA A 64 -3.98 -1.92 4.00
CA ALA A 64 -2.70 -2.59 4.27
C ALA A 64 -1.75 -1.67 5.07
N SER A 65 -1.70 -0.36 4.76
CA SER A 65 -0.90 0.60 5.51
C SER A 65 -1.45 0.84 6.93
N GLU A 66 -2.76 0.97 7.13
CA GLU A 66 -3.37 1.08 8.47
C GLU A 66 -3.06 -0.17 9.32
N ALA A 67 -3.07 -1.36 8.69
CA ALA A 67 -2.79 -2.61 9.39
C ALA A 67 -1.37 -2.68 9.94
N ILE A 68 -0.36 -2.24 9.18
CA ILE A 68 1.04 -2.25 9.63
C ILE A 68 1.38 -1.09 10.56
N LEU A 69 0.78 0.09 10.37
CA LEU A 69 1.13 1.30 11.14
C LEU A 69 0.50 1.33 12.53
N LYS A 70 -0.55 0.54 12.76
CA LYS A 70 -1.31 0.53 14.02
C LYS A 70 -0.43 0.32 15.26
N ASP A 71 0.54 -0.60 15.14
CA ASP A 71 1.39 -1.02 16.26
C ASP A 71 2.84 -0.50 16.12
N THR A 72 3.06 0.48 15.24
CA THR A 72 4.34 1.19 15.10
C THR A 72 4.33 2.52 15.83
N THR A 73 5.50 3.07 16.08
CA THR A 73 5.69 4.42 16.62
C THR A 73 6.15 5.38 15.50
N TYR A 74 5.50 5.29 14.32
CA TYR A 74 5.85 6.14 13.17
C TYR A 74 5.77 7.64 13.47
N GLN A 75 4.98 8.04 14.48
CA GLN A 75 4.82 9.42 14.93
C GLN A 75 6.10 10.02 15.54
N ASP A 76 7.07 9.18 15.92
CA ASP A 76 8.36 9.62 16.44
C ASP A 76 9.30 10.13 15.34
N PHE A 77 8.99 9.86 14.08
CA PHE A 77 9.73 10.38 12.93
C PHE A 77 9.17 11.74 12.49
N LYS A 78 10.04 12.60 11.97
CA LYS A 78 9.56 13.81 11.32
C LYS A 78 8.83 13.45 10.03
N PRO A 79 7.80 14.22 9.63
CA PRO A 79 7.06 13.97 8.40
C PRO A 79 7.93 13.79 7.15
N GLU A 80 9.00 14.55 7.04
CA GLU A 80 9.93 14.55 5.91
C GLU A 80 10.88 13.34 5.91
N GLU A 81 11.01 12.63 7.03
CA GLU A 81 11.87 11.46 7.19
C GLU A 81 11.16 10.15 6.82
N VAL A 82 9.84 10.20 6.53
CA VAL A 82 9.04 9.01 6.18
C VAL A 82 8.63 9.05 4.72
N GLY A 83 9.09 8.05 3.96
CA GLY A 83 8.77 7.90 2.55
C GLY A 83 7.74 6.79 2.26
N ILE A 84 7.24 6.78 1.01
CA ILE A 84 6.35 5.73 0.49
C ILE A 84 6.81 5.33 -0.90
N ILE A 85 7.23 4.08 -1.06
CA ILE A 85 7.70 3.52 -2.34
C ILE A 85 6.85 2.30 -2.66
N LEU A 86 5.92 2.46 -3.58
CA LEU A 86 5.01 1.38 -3.99
C LEU A 86 5.13 1.07 -5.47
N SER A 87 4.66 -0.11 -5.84
CA SER A 87 4.62 -0.55 -7.22
C SER A 87 3.41 -1.45 -7.50
N ASN A 88 3.08 -1.62 -8.78
CA ASN A 88 2.12 -2.61 -9.27
C ASN A 88 2.34 -2.95 -10.74
N SER A 89 1.47 -3.80 -11.32
CA SER A 89 1.56 -4.17 -12.74
C SER A 89 0.57 -3.39 -13.61
N GLN A 90 -0.60 -3.09 -13.11
CA GLN A 90 -1.73 -2.61 -13.92
C GLN A 90 -1.95 -1.09 -13.83
N SER A 91 -1.07 -0.34 -13.11
CA SER A 91 -1.36 1.06 -12.82
C SER A 91 -2.76 1.19 -12.17
N THR A 92 -3.64 1.96 -12.75
CA THR A 92 -5.03 2.17 -12.34
C THR A 92 -6.03 1.69 -13.39
N LEU A 93 -5.68 0.65 -14.14
CA LEU A 93 -6.42 0.20 -15.34
C LEU A 93 -7.93 -0.04 -15.05
N VAL A 94 -8.29 -0.59 -13.89
CA VAL A 94 -9.69 -0.82 -13.51
C VAL A 94 -10.42 0.52 -13.39
N THR A 95 -9.86 1.47 -12.66
CA THR A 95 -10.43 2.81 -12.48
C THR A 95 -10.43 3.61 -13.78
N ASP A 96 -9.40 3.47 -14.62
CA ASP A 96 -9.33 4.09 -15.95
C ASP A 96 -10.47 3.60 -16.84
N THR A 97 -10.76 2.30 -16.81
CA THR A 97 -11.86 1.68 -17.56
C THR A 97 -13.22 2.19 -17.07
N GLU A 98 -13.41 2.30 -15.74
CA GLU A 98 -14.61 2.88 -15.14
C GLU A 98 -14.81 4.35 -15.58
N PHE A 99 -13.73 5.13 -15.56
CA PHE A 99 -13.77 6.52 -16.01
C PHE A 99 -14.08 6.62 -17.50
N GLN A 100 -13.42 5.82 -18.33
CA GLN A 100 -13.66 5.76 -19.78
C GLN A 100 -15.15 5.48 -20.08
N THR A 101 -15.74 4.49 -19.42
CA THR A 101 -17.17 4.16 -19.58
C THR A 101 -18.09 5.33 -19.26
N SER A 102 -17.69 6.20 -18.31
CA SER A 102 -18.47 7.38 -17.92
C SER A 102 -18.51 8.50 -18.98
N ILE A 103 -17.59 8.45 -19.96
CA ILE A 103 -17.45 9.47 -21.01
C ILE A 103 -17.68 8.96 -22.44
N GLU A 104 -17.93 7.66 -22.64
CA GLU A 104 -18.12 7.05 -23.96
C GLU A 104 -19.44 7.42 -24.63
N ASP A 105 -20.49 7.71 -23.87
CA ASP A 105 -21.83 8.02 -24.37
C ASP A 105 -22.03 9.53 -24.46
N ASP A 106 -21.96 10.08 -25.67
CA ASP A 106 -22.20 11.50 -25.94
C ASP A 106 -23.56 12.01 -25.44
N SER A 107 -24.57 11.13 -25.33
CA SER A 107 -25.89 11.46 -24.81
C SER A 107 -25.97 11.54 -23.28
N ARG A 108 -24.94 11.00 -22.61
CA ARG A 108 -24.81 10.91 -21.13
C ARG A 108 -23.43 11.30 -20.67
N PHE A 109 -22.81 12.27 -21.29
CA PHE A 109 -21.49 12.75 -20.96
C PHE A 109 -21.49 13.46 -19.60
N PHE A 110 -21.25 12.74 -18.52
CA PHE A 110 -21.07 13.25 -17.17
C PHE A 110 -19.78 12.72 -16.55
N PRO A 111 -18.61 13.25 -16.96
CA PRO A 111 -17.34 12.82 -16.37
C PRO A 111 -17.36 13.08 -14.86
N SER A 112 -17.01 12.04 -14.09
CA SER A 112 -16.91 12.15 -12.64
C SER A 112 -15.54 12.69 -12.23
N PRO A 113 -15.41 13.93 -11.73
CA PRO A 113 -14.11 14.45 -11.28
C PRO A 113 -13.50 13.62 -10.14
N SER A 114 -14.35 12.99 -9.33
CA SER A 114 -13.89 12.13 -8.24
C SER A 114 -13.28 10.83 -8.74
N VAL A 115 -13.83 10.21 -9.79
CA VAL A 115 -13.23 9.02 -10.41
C VAL A 115 -11.95 9.41 -11.14
N PHE A 116 -11.94 10.52 -11.88
CA PHE A 116 -10.75 10.99 -12.59
C PHE A 116 -9.52 11.15 -11.69
N VAL A 117 -9.69 11.65 -10.48
CA VAL A 117 -8.56 11.78 -9.53
C VAL A 117 -7.88 10.44 -9.27
N TYR A 118 -8.64 9.35 -9.18
CA TYR A 118 -8.12 8.02 -8.91
C TYR A 118 -7.58 7.27 -10.14
N THR A 119 -7.62 7.87 -11.34
CA THR A 119 -6.89 7.35 -12.52
C THR A 119 -5.36 7.59 -12.45
N LEU A 120 -4.89 8.22 -11.39
CA LEU A 120 -3.45 8.46 -11.15
C LEU A 120 -2.94 7.49 -10.09
N PRO A 121 -1.98 6.58 -10.39
CA PRO A 121 -1.55 5.52 -9.48
C PRO A 121 -0.92 6.04 -8.17
N ASN A 122 -0.37 7.25 -8.17
CA ASN A 122 0.21 7.86 -6.97
C ASN A 122 -0.82 8.43 -5.99
N ILE A 123 -2.10 8.48 -6.33
CA ILE A 123 -3.16 9.00 -5.44
C ILE A 123 -3.31 8.13 -4.20
N MET A 124 -3.18 6.81 -4.32
CA MET A 124 -3.15 5.90 -3.19
C MET A 124 -2.09 6.30 -2.14
N MET A 125 -0.87 6.59 -2.58
CA MET A 125 0.20 7.07 -1.68
C MET A 125 -0.13 8.45 -1.10
N GLY A 126 -0.77 9.31 -1.90
CA GLY A 126 -1.28 10.61 -1.44
C GLY A 126 -2.31 10.48 -0.32
N GLU A 127 -3.24 9.52 -0.41
CA GLU A 127 -4.23 9.24 0.64
C GLU A 127 -3.56 8.75 1.94
N ILE A 128 -2.57 7.85 1.83
CA ILE A 128 -1.77 7.37 2.96
C ILE A 128 -0.98 8.54 3.59
N SER A 129 -0.34 9.35 2.75
CA SER A 129 0.45 10.53 3.18
C SER A 129 -0.42 11.55 3.92
N ILE A 130 -1.60 11.87 3.40
CA ILE A 130 -2.55 12.80 4.05
C ILE A 130 -3.01 12.23 5.39
N ARG A 131 -3.31 10.94 5.44
CA ARG A 131 -3.79 10.26 6.64
C ARG A 131 -2.79 10.30 7.79
N HIS A 132 -1.51 10.03 7.49
CA HIS A 132 -0.45 9.87 8.50
C HIS A 132 0.48 11.08 8.61
N GLY A 133 0.33 12.08 7.74
CA GLY A 133 1.14 13.29 7.74
C GLY A 133 2.52 13.12 7.12
N PHE A 134 2.76 12.07 6.31
CA PHE A 134 4.05 11.82 5.67
C PHE A 134 4.34 12.82 4.55
N ARG A 135 5.61 13.27 4.45
CA ARG A 135 6.07 14.27 3.49
C ARG A 135 7.44 13.96 2.89
N GLY A 136 7.97 12.77 3.17
CA GLY A 136 9.22 12.30 2.59
C GLY A 136 9.06 11.88 1.14
N GLU A 137 10.08 11.22 0.60
CA GLU A 137 10.10 10.73 -0.78
C GLU A 137 8.89 9.84 -1.07
N ASN A 138 8.28 10.06 -2.25
CA ASN A 138 7.08 9.38 -2.67
C ASN A 138 7.25 8.98 -4.13
N ALA A 139 7.33 7.68 -4.42
CA ALA A 139 7.52 7.18 -5.77
C ALA A 139 6.68 5.92 -6.04
N PHE A 140 6.04 5.90 -7.22
CA PHE A 140 5.26 4.76 -7.69
C PHE A 140 5.87 4.20 -8.97
N TYR A 141 6.04 2.88 -9.02
CA TYR A 141 6.66 2.20 -10.14
C TYR A 141 5.71 1.17 -10.76
N ILE A 142 5.81 0.97 -12.07
CA ILE A 142 5.07 -0.07 -12.78
C ILE A 142 6.07 -1.15 -13.21
N PHE A 143 5.82 -2.40 -12.81
CA PHE A 143 6.59 -3.58 -13.17
C PHE A 143 5.65 -4.70 -13.60
N GLU A 144 6.10 -5.60 -14.44
CA GLU A 144 5.32 -6.78 -14.81
C GLU A 144 5.00 -7.68 -13.61
N ASN A 145 5.95 -7.79 -12.67
CA ASN A 145 5.83 -8.52 -11.39
C ASN A 145 6.52 -7.72 -10.30
N PHE A 146 6.20 -8.02 -9.04
CA PHE A 146 6.85 -7.36 -7.92
C PHE A 146 8.38 -7.49 -7.97
N ASN A 147 9.07 -6.36 -8.03
CA ASN A 147 10.52 -6.30 -8.07
C ASN A 147 11.09 -5.91 -6.70
N ALA A 148 11.15 -6.88 -5.80
CA ALA A 148 11.63 -6.69 -4.43
C ALA A 148 13.05 -6.13 -4.38
N ASN A 149 13.95 -6.55 -5.29
CA ASN A 149 15.32 -6.04 -5.35
C ASN A 149 15.34 -4.55 -5.68
N PHE A 150 14.60 -4.13 -6.71
CA PHE A 150 14.56 -2.72 -7.08
C PHE A 150 14.00 -1.86 -5.94
N VAL A 151 12.89 -2.27 -5.33
CA VAL A 151 12.25 -1.51 -4.23
C VAL A 151 13.19 -1.41 -3.03
N ALA A 152 13.84 -2.52 -2.65
CA ALA A 152 14.80 -2.53 -1.56
C ALA A 152 16.01 -1.63 -1.83
N ASP A 153 16.61 -1.74 -3.01
CA ASP A 153 17.80 -0.98 -3.37
C ASP A 153 17.48 0.52 -3.45
N TYR A 154 16.34 0.90 -4.02
CA TYR A 154 15.93 2.30 -4.10
C TYR A 154 15.71 2.91 -2.70
N ILE A 155 14.99 2.21 -1.82
CA ILE A 155 14.78 2.65 -0.43
C ILE A 155 16.12 2.74 0.32
N ASN A 156 17.01 1.74 0.18
CA ASN A 156 18.32 1.76 0.81
C ASN A 156 19.17 2.94 0.33
N GLN A 157 19.11 3.32 -0.95
CA GLN A 157 19.79 4.51 -1.45
C GLN A 157 19.24 5.81 -0.86
N LEU A 158 17.92 5.92 -0.72
CA LEU A 158 17.30 7.07 -0.05
C LEU A 158 17.71 7.17 1.42
N PHE A 159 17.80 6.04 2.11
CA PHE A 159 18.28 5.97 3.48
C PHE A 159 19.76 6.37 3.59
N LEU A 160 20.63 5.78 2.79
CA LEU A 160 22.07 6.10 2.78
C LEU A 160 22.34 7.57 2.43
N SER A 161 21.52 8.18 1.60
CA SER A 161 21.59 9.61 1.29
C SER A 161 20.95 10.51 2.36
N GLN A 162 20.53 9.96 3.49
CA GLN A 162 19.87 10.65 4.61
C GLN A 162 18.57 11.38 4.23
N LYS A 163 17.91 10.95 3.17
CA LYS A 163 16.60 11.48 2.78
C LYS A 163 15.45 10.86 3.57
N LEU A 164 15.62 9.61 4.04
CA LEU A 164 14.65 8.87 4.82
C LEU A 164 15.28 8.25 6.06
N LYS A 165 14.46 8.04 7.10
CA LYS A 165 14.75 7.18 8.26
C LYS A 165 13.75 6.06 8.40
N ALA A 166 12.59 6.20 7.75
CA ALA A 166 11.55 5.18 7.73
C ALA A 166 10.82 5.20 6.38
N CYS A 167 10.27 4.08 5.99
CA CYS A 167 9.60 3.94 4.71
C CYS A 167 8.48 2.88 4.75
N ILE A 168 7.39 3.17 4.04
CA ILE A 168 6.46 2.16 3.56
C ILE A 168 6.96 1.71 2.18
N GLY A 169 7.22 0.42 2.02
CA GLY A 169 7.55 -0.19 0.74
C GLY A 169 6.57 -1.29 0.39
N GLY A 170 6.45 -1.63 -0.92
CA GLY A 170 5.64 -2.78 -1.29
C GLY A 170 5.01 -2.77 -2.68
N TRP A 171 3.98 -3.60 -2.79
CA TRP A 171 3.23 -3.91 -3.99
C TRP A 171 1.73 -3.85 -3.72
N VAL A 172 0.98 -3.15 -4.55
CA VAL A 172 -0.49 -3.09 -4.46
C VAL A 172 -1.07 -3.17 -5.86
N ASP A 173 -1.57 -4.32 -6.22
CA ASP A 173 -2.05 -4.61 -7.56
C ASP A 173 -3.53 -4.98 -7.59
N GLN A 174 -4.20 -4.61 -8.69
CA GLN A 174 -5.58 -4.94 -8.96
C GLN A 174 -5.80 -5.13 -10.44
N SER A 175 -6.40 -6.26 -10.80
CA SER A 175 -6.96 -6.52 -12.12
C SER A 175 -8.47 -6.78 -12.01
N PRO A 176 -9.21 -6.94 -13.13
CA PRO A 176 -10.62 -7.34 -13.07
C PRO A 176 -10.85 -8.68 -12.35
N GLU A 177 -9.88 -9.59 -12.40
CA GLU A 177 -10.02 -10.96 -11.89
C GLU A 177 -9.34 -11.18 -10.53
N SER A 178 -8.39 -10.33 -10.17
CA SER A 178 -7.52 -10.56 -8.99
C SER A 178 -7.08 -9.27 -8.34
N TYR A 179 -6.66 -9.40 -7.10
CA TYR A 179 -6.04 -8.30 -6.35
C TYR A 179 -5.10 -8.85 -5.29
N GLU A 180 -4.09 -8.07 -4.98
CA GLU A 180 -3.22 -8.32 -3.85
C GLU A 180 -2.58 -7.05 -3.32
N ALA A 181 -2.25 -7.02 -2.05
CA ALA A 181 -1.37 -6.04 -1.45
C ALA A 181 -0.33 -6.74 -0.59
N PHE A 182 0.92 -6.36 -0.78
CA PHE A 182 2.02 -6.61 0.12
C PHE A 182 2.65 -5.28 0.50
N ILE A 183 2.47 -4.84 1.73
CA ILE A 183 3.04 -3.59 2.23
C ILE A 183 3.84 -3.89 3.49
N TYR A 184 5.02 -3.27 3.62
CA TYR A 184 5.86 -3.38 4.79
C TYR A 184 6.29 -2.00 5.30
N TRP A 185 6.56 -1.93 6.60
CA TRP A 185 7.21 -0.79 7.26
C TRP A 185 8.65 -1.14 7.59
N ALA A 186 9.57 -0.27 7.23
CA ALA A 186 10.98 -0.36 7.60
C ALA A 186 11.45 0.94 8.24
N ASP A 187 12.26 0.83 9.29
CA ASP A 187 12.91 1.97 9.93
C ASP A 187 14.32 1.62 10.47
N ASP A 188 15.07 2.64 10.89
CA ASP A 188 16.46 2.55 11.34
C ASP A 188 16.63 2.32 12.84
N ARG A 189 15.54 2.19 13.60
CA ARG A 189 15.62 2.07 15.06
C ARG A 189 16.01 0.66 15.50
N ASN A 190 16.87 0.60 16.51
CA ASN A 190 17.24 -0.63 17.19
C ASN A 190 16.29 -0.90 18.36
N ASP A 191 15.04 -1.23 18.06
CA ASP A 191 14.10 -1.73 19.04
C ASP A 191 14.18 -3.26 19.16
N THR A 192 13.57 -3.82 20.20
CA THR A 192 13.68 -5.25 20.58
C THR A 192 12.85 -6.19 19.69
N THR A 193 12.19 -5.70 18.68
CA THR A 193 11.41 -6.53 17.75
C THR A 193 12.34 -7.39 16.87
N PRO A 194 12.03 -8.64 16.57
CA PRO A 194 12.82 -9.42 15.63
C PRO A 194 12.81 -8.70 14.28
N ALA A 195 13.90 -7.99 14.02
CA ALA A 195 14.02 -7.14 12.86
C ALA A 195 14.59 -7.95 11.69
N ILE A 196 13.88 -7.93 10.56
CA ILE A 196 14.29 -8.58 9.32
C ILE A 196 15.17 -7.58 8.54
N ASP A 197 16.25 -8.05 7.95
CA ASP A 197 17.13 -7.22 7.13
C ASP A 197 16.36 -6.63 5.95
N HIS A 198 16.51 -5.33 5.72
CA HIS A 198 15.91 -4.68 4.56
C HIS A 198 16.77 -4.95 3.31
N SER A 199 16.53 -6.11 2.71
CA SER A 199 17.21 -6.58 1.50
C SER A 199 16.20 -7.16 0.51
N GLY A 200 16.52 -7.12 -0.79
CA GLY A 200 15.65 -7.66 -1.82
C GLY A 200 15.29 -9.13 -1.60
N ASN A 201 16.27 -9.96 -1.16
CA ASN A 201 16.03 -11.38 -0.88
C ASN A 201 15.03 -11.59 0.28
N GLU A 202 15.16 -10.83 1.36
CA GLU A 202 14.24 -10.96 2.50
C GLU A 202 12.85 -10.41 2.16
N ILE A 203 12.76 -9.29 1.44
CA ILE A 203 11.49 -8.73 0.99
C ILE A 203 10.78 -9.68 0.02
N ASP A 204 11.52 -10.30 -0.92
CA ASP A 204 10.97 -11.32 -1.81
C ASP A 204 10.49 -12.56 -1.04
N ARG A 205 11.28 -13.02 -0.07
CA ARG A 205 10.88 -14.11 0.82
C ARG A 205 9.60 -13.78 1.58
N LEU A 206 9.48 -12.57 2.13
CA LEU A 206 8.29 -12.13 2.84
C LEU A 206 7.07 -12.08 1.92
N TYR A 207 7.24 -11.53 0.70
CA TYR A 207 6.18 -11.47 -0.30
C TYR A 207 5.62 -12.85 -0.65
N ASN A 208 6.49 -13.86 -0.76
CA ASN A 208 6.12 -15.22 -1.12
C ASN A 208 5.68 -16.11 0.06
N LEU A 209 5.64 -15.59 1.31
CA LEU A 209 5.22 -16.37 2.49
C LEU A 209 3.77 -16.82 2.46
N ILE A 210 2.91 -15.99 1.86
CA ILE A 210 1.48 -16.26 1.76
C ILE A 210 1.21 -16.63 0.30
N GLY A 211 1.49 -17.86 -0.08
CA GLY A 211 1.30 -18.43 -1.41
C GLY A 211 -0.14 -18.79 -1.73
#